data_a771d5619cc056e5968a6288152f302e
#
_entry.id   a771d5619cc056e5968a6288152f302e
#
_cell.length_a   1.000
_cell.length_b   1.000
_cell.length_c   1.000
_cell.angle_alpha   90.00
_cell.angle_beta   90.00
_cell.angle_gamma   90.00
#
_symmetry.space_group_name_H-M   'P 1'
#
loop_
_entity.id
_entity.type
_entity.pdbx_description
1 polymer ?
#
loop_
_entity_poly.entity_id
_entity_poly.type
_entity_poly.pdbx_seq_one_letter_code
_entity_poly.pdbx_strand_id
1 'polypeptide(L)'
;VFKKFLEYTSLLLIVAIFIGLGLWQLDRARSLKEILNAPPPAVSAPVALQELAEPRTSLDKKNDSKSVTASGFYVANFRAPNQKDGAGVVNDWEVALLQVDTSAGILVVRGLWSERLQEPQLAMSNRVELAGILRAHQSEDRALNSPGVISRLDSSVIVSLTDLDLYDGYVIASDEKVREGVIERTRVTPELRTARIPGFYWQHISYVVVWWLMAAVVLYLPIYRRRVAA
;
A
#
# COMPACT_ATOMS: atom_id res chain seq x y z
N VAL A 1 37.04 -28.01 39.61
CA VAL A 1 37.44 -27.48 38.28
C VAL A 1 36.30 -27.64 37.27
N PHE A 2 35.70 -28.82 37.13
CA PHE A 2 34.66 -29.13 36.15
C PHE A 2 33.37 -28.29 36.30
N LYS A 3 32.87 -28.07 37.54
CA LYS A 3 31.69 -27.20 37.81
C LYS A 3 31.92 -25.76 37.35
N LYS A 4 33.09 -25.20 37.63
CA LYS A 4 33.41 -23.82 37.17
C LYS A 4 33.53 -23.71 35.65
N PHE A 5 34.10 -24.71 35.00
CA PHE A 5 34.19 -24.80 33.56
C PHE A 5 32.78 -24.82 32.93
N LEU A 6 31.89 -25.66 33.41
CA LEU A 6 30.51 -25.75 32.94
C LEU A 6 29.74 -24.43 33.15
N GLU A 7 29.94 -23.76 34.29
CA GLU A 7 29.33 -22.47 34.62
C GLU A 7 29.78 -21.39 33.65
N TYR A 8 31.08 -21.25 33.34
CA TYR A 8 31.57 -20.26 32.38
C TYR A 8 31.15 -20.56 30.94
N THR A 9 31.13 -21.84 30.57
CA THR A 9 30.68 -22.25 29.25
C THR A 9 29.19 -21.93 29.04
N SER A 10 28.35 -22.22 30.04
CA SER A 10 26.93 -21.88 29.99
C SER A 10 26.68 -20.36 29.90
N LEU A 11 27.47 -19.60 30.67
CA LEU A 11 27.37 -18.14 30.65
C LEU A 11 27.76 -17.55 29.28
N LEU A 12 28.86 -18.03 28.70
CA LEU A 12 29.28 -17.61 27.35
C LEU A 12 28.25 -17.98 26.28
N LEU A 13 27.62 -19.16 26.40
CA LEU A 13 26.56 -19.58 25.49
C LEU A 13 25.34 -18.65 25.57
N ILE A 14 24.90 -18.28 26.78
CA ILE A 14 23.79 -17.34 26.99
C ILE A 14 24.12 -15.97 26.39
N VAL A 15 25.32 -15.45 26.59
CA VAL A 15 25.78 -14.19 26.03
C VAL A 15 25.78 -14.24 24.50
N ALA A 16 26.29 -15.33 23.93
CA ALA A 16 26.31 -15.53 22.48
C ALA A 16 24.87 -15.53 21.89
N ILE A 17 23.91 -16.17 22.58
CA ILE A 17 22.50 -16.17 22.20
C ILE A 17 21.95 -14.74 22.21
N PHE A 18 22.17 -13.98 23.28
CA PHE A 18 21.65 -12.60 23.36
C PHE A 18 22.27 -11.67 22.33
N ILE A 19 23.58 -11.80 22.06
CA ILE A 19 24.23 -11.06 20.98
C ILE A 19 23.62 -11.43 19.62
N GLY A 20 23.43 -12.72 19.35
CA GLY A 20 22.82 -13.23 18.13
C GLY A 20 21.39 -12.72 17.91
N LEU A 21 20.57 -12.72 18.97
CA LEU A 21 19.21 -12.16 18.93
C LEU A 21 19.23 -10.65 18.64
N GLY A 22 20.15 -9.90 19.23
CA GLY A 22 20.32 -8.48 18.97
C GLY A 22 20.73 -8.22 17.52
N LEU A 23 21.66 -8.98 16.97
CA LEU A 23 22.07 -8.89 15.57
C LEU A 23 20.93 -9.23 14.61
N TRP A 24 20.16 -10.27 14.89
CA TRP A 24 18.96 -10.63 14.12
C TRP A 24 17.92 -9.51 14.11
N GLN A 25 17.65 -8.89 15.25
CA GLN A 25 16.73 -7.75 15.35
C GLN A 25 17.25 -6.54 14.54
N LEU A 26 18.56 -6.29 14.59
CA LEU A 26 19.19 -5.21 13.83
C LEU A 26 19.10 -5.44 12.33
N ASP A 27 19.30 -6.66 11.87
CA ASP A 27 19.15 -7.04 10.46
C ASP A 27 17.71 -6.84 9.99
N ARG A 28 16.74 -7.23 10.81
CA ARG A 28 15.32 -7.01 10.53
C ARG A 28 14.95 -5.54 10.42
N ALA A 29 15.52 -4.69 11.31
CA ALA A 29 15.34 -3.25 11.24
C ALA A 29 15.96 -2.65 9.97
N ARG A 30 17.16 -3.13 9.56
CA ARG A 30 17.82 -2.69 8.31
C ARG A 30 17.01 -3.04 7.08
N SER A 31 16.51 -4.28 6.98
CA SER A 31 15.66 -4.73 5.87
C SER A 31 14.40 -3.87 5.75
N LEU A 32 13.76 -3.50 6.86
CA LEU A 32 12.63 -2.57 6.85
C LEU A 32 13.04 -1.19 6.32
N LYS A 33 14.18 -0.66 6.73
CA LYS A 33 14.69 0.63 6.27
C LYS A 33 15.03 0.63 4.77
N GLU A 34 15.55 -0.45 4.24
CA GLU A 34 15.85 -0.61 2.81
C GLU A 34 14.57 -0.58 1.98
N ILE A 35 13.52 -1.29 2.42
CA ILE A 35 12.20 -1.26 1.78
C ILE A 35 11.62 0.17 1.78
N LEU A 36 11.84 0.92 2.86
CA LEU A 36 11.37 2.30 3.01
C LEU A 36 12.11 3.30 2.12
N ASN A 37 13.40 3.07 1.91
CA ASN A 37 14.27 3.92 1.12
C ASN A 37 14.39 3.45 -0.35
N ALA A 38 13.71 2.36 -0.72
CA ALA A 38 13.69 1.91 -2.10
C ALA A 38 13.15 3.04 -2.98
N PRO A 39 13.85 3.41 -4.07
CA PRO A 39 13.34 4.41 -5.00
C PRO A 39 11.97 3.94 -5.51
N PRO A 40 11.05 4.88 -5.80
CA PRO A 40 9.78 4.52 -6.44
C PRO A 40 10.09 3.64 -7.66
N PRO A 41 9.31 2.58 -7.90
CA PRO A 41 9.54 1.72 -9.05
C PRO A 41 9.63 2.58 -10.29
N ALA A 42 10.68 2.36 -11.09
CA ALA A 42 10.85 3.05 -12.37
C ALA A 42 9.53 2.90 -13.14
N VAL A 43 9.06 3.98 -13.77
CA VAL A 43 7.86 3.97 -14.60
C VAL A 43 8.07 2.91 -15.67
N SER A 44 7.57 1.71 -15.42
CA SER A 44 7.58 0.62 -16.40
C SER A 44 6.59 0.97 -17.52
N ALA A 45 6.86 0.49 -18.73
CA ALA A 45 5.91 0.61 -19.82
C ALA A 45 4.52 0.13 -19.33
N PRO A 46 3.45 0.83 -19.70
CA PRO A 46 2.11 0.42 -19.30
C PRO A 46 1.79 -0.99 -19.81
N VAL A 47 1.21 -1.81 -18.96
CA VAL A 47 0.83 -3.20 -19.22
C VAL A 47 -0.69 -3.27 -19.28
N ALA A 48 -1.25 -4.16 -20.10
CA ALA A 48 -2.70 -4.34 -20.13
C ALA A 48 -3.22 -4.80 -18.75
N LEU A 49 -4.33 -4.24 -18.28
CA LEU A 49 -4.91 -4.55 -16.98
C LEU A 49 -5.11 -6.06 -16.79
N GLN A 50 -5.57 -6.75 -17.83
CA GLN A 50 -5.87 -8.19 -17.84
C GLN A 50 -4.62 -9.08 -17.63
N GLU A 51 -3.42 -8.54 -17.87
CA GLU A 51 -2.17 -9.26 -17.61
C GLU A 51 -1.74 -9.19 -16.13
N LEU A 52 -2.29 -8.22 -15.38
CA LEU A 52 -1.90 -7.95 -13.99
C LEU A 52 -2.97 -8.35 -12.97
N ALA A 53 -4.23 -8.38 -13.37
CA ALA A 53 -5.35 -8.64 -12.49
C ALA A 53 -6.44 -9.44 -13.22
N GLU A 54 -7.19 -10.20 -12.46
CA GLU A 54 -8.37 -10.95 -12.93
C GLU A 54 -9.61 -10.51 -12.14
N PRO A 55 -10.81 -10.47 -12.77
CA PRO A 55 -12.04 -10.20 -12.06
C PRO A 55 -12.29 -11.21 -10.93
N ARG A 56 -12.95 -10.78 -9.85
CA ARG A 56 -13.26 -11.58 -8.65
C ARG A 56 -12.04 -12.19 -7.94
N THR A 57 -10.84 -11.76 -8.28
CA THR A 57 -9.59 -12.25 -7.67
C THR A 57 -8.89 -11.09 -6.98
N SER A 58 -8.37 -11.32 -5.76
CA SER A 58 -7.62 -10.30 -5.03
C SER A 58 -6.38 -9.87 -5.78
N LEU A 59 -6.14 -8.57 -5.84
CA LEU A 59 -4.98 -7.99 -6.48
C LEU A 59 -3.69 -8.42 -5.76
N ASP A 60 -2.75 -9.00 -6.51
CA ASP A 60 -1.44 -9.32 -5.98
C ASP A 60 -0.69 -8.03 -5.59
N LYS A 61 -0.14 -7.99 -4.38
CA LYS A 61 0.61 -6.83 -3.85
C LYS A 61 1.76 -6.37 -4.76
N LYS A 62 2.35 -7.28 -5.54
CA LYS A 62 3.42 -6.94 -6.51
C LYS A 62 2.91 -6.13 -7.69
N ASN A 63 1.60 -6.13 -7.94
CA ASN A 63 0.94 -5.42 -9.03
C ASN A 63 0.38 -4.04 -8.59
N ASP A 64 0.37 -3.75 -7.27
CA ASP A 64 0.06 -2.42 -6.77
C ASP A 64 1.08 -1.39 -7.28
N SER A 65 0.60 -0.23 -7.70
CA SER A 65 1.41 0.88 -8.23
C SER A 65 2.04 0.64 -9.61
N LYS A 66 1.62 -0.38 -10.34
CA LYS A 66 2.03 -0.57 -11.74
C LYS A 66 1.25 0.32 -12.70
N SER A 67 1.93 0.76 -13.77
CA SER A 67 1.30 1.46 -14.88
C SER A 67 0.49 0.47 -15.72
N VAL A 68 -0.77 0.80 -15.97
CA VAL A 68 -1.72 -0.04 -16.72
C VAL A 68 -2.40 0.70 -17.84
N THR A 69 -2.81 -0.06 -18.85
CA THR A 69 -3.77 0.38 -19.85
C THR A 69 -5.04 -0.45 -19.78
N ALA A 70 -6.15 0.17 -20.04
CA ALA A 70 -7.44 -0.49 -20.20
C ALA A 70 -8.28 0.27 -21.27
N SER A 71 -9.27 -0.37 -21.82
CA SER A 71 -10.23 0.29 -22.71
C SER A 71 -11.63 -0.22 -22.44
N GLY A 72 -12.63 0.64 -22.57
CA GLY A 72 -14.00 0.26 -22.29
C GLY A 72 -14.96 1.42 -22.30
N PHE A 73 -16.10 1.25 -21.65
CA PHE A 73 -17.13 2.27 -21.49
C PHE A 73 -17.35 2.55 -20.01
N TYR A 74 -17.51 3.80 -19.63
CA TYR A 74 -17.97 4.13 -18.31
C TYR A 74 -19.46 3.86 -18.19
N VAL A 75 -19.85 3.02 -17.22
CA VAL A 75 -21.26 2.59 -17.04
C VAL A 75 -21.90 3.16 -15.78
N ALA A 76 -21.09 3.65 -14.83
CA ALA A 76 -21.55 4.32 -13.63
C ALA A 76 -20.55 5.38 -13.18
N ASN A 77 -21.02 6.36 -12.40
CA ASN A 77 -20.20 7.44 -11.88
C ASN A 77 -20.55 7.71 -10.42
N PHE A 78 -19.52 7.90 -9.57
CA PHE A 78 -19.65 8.07 -8.15
C PHE A 78 -18.82 9.25 -7.67
N ARG A 79 -19.25 9.86 -6.59
CA ARG A 79 -18.45 10.79 -5.78
C ARG A 79 -17.75 9.99 -4.68
N ALA A 80 -16.44 10.15 -4.55
CA ALA A 80 -15.65 9.65 -3.41
C ALA A 80 -15.18 10.85 -2.59
N PRO A 81 -15.86 11.16 -1.46
CA PRO A 81 -15.53 12.33 -0.65
C PRO A 81 -14.23 12.15 0.15
N ASN A 82 -13.66 13.29 0.58
CA ASN A 82 -12.55 13.36 1.53
C ASN A 82 -11.31 12.55 1.10
N GLN A 83 -11.08 12.43 -0.19
CA GLN A 83 -9.91 11.73 -0.69
C GLN A 83 -8.68 12.62 -0.63
N LYS A 84 -7.54 12.02 -0.28
CA LYS A 84 -6.27 12.72 -0.14
C LYS A 84 -5.35 12.35 -1.29
N ASP A 85 -4.79 13.34 -1.95
CA ASP A 85 -3.82 13.17 -3.03
C ASP A 85 -2.38 13.02 -2.52
N GLY A 86 -1.43 12.82 -3.44
CA GLY A 86 -0.01 12.70 -3.12
C GLY A 86 0.63 13.95 -2.53
N ALA A 87 0.03 15.12 -2.70
CA ALA A 87 0.44 16.38 -2.07
C ALA A 87 -0.19 16.58 -0.68
N GLY A 88 -1.10 15.68 -0.29
CA GLY A 88 -1.81 15.78 0.98
C GLY A 88 -3.06 16.65 0.93
N VAL A 89 -3.46 17.12 -0.25
CA VAL A 89 -4.66 17.94 -0.42
C VAL A 89 -5.89 17.04 -0.40
N VAL A 90 -6.89 17.43 0.38
CA VAL A 90 -8.15 16.70 0.51
C VAL A 90 -9.19 17.27 -0.44
N ASN A 91 -9.72 16.43 -1.31
CA ASN A 91 -10.75 16.78 -2.28
C ASN A 91 -11.75 15.62 -2.44
N ASP A 92 -12.87 15.93 -3.04
CA ASP A 92 -13.79 14.92 -3.53
C ASP A 92 -13.35 14.49 -4.95
N TRP A 93 -13.27 13.18 -5.15
CA TRP A 93 -12.85 12.63 -6.44
C TRP A 93 -14.04 12.10 -7.23
N GLU A 94 -13.96 12.24 -8.54
CA GLU A 94 -14.84 11.52 -9.46
C GLU A 94 -14.29 10.12 -9.69
N VAL A 95 -15.12 9.13 -9.41
CA VAL A 95 -14.84 7.71 -9.61
C VAL A 95 -15.89 7.15 -10.56
N ALA A 96 -15.44 6.49 -11.61
CA ALA A 96 -16.35 5.84 -12.55
C ALA A 96 -16.09 4.34 -12.59
N LEU A 97 -17.12 3.56 -12.93
CA LEU A 97 -16.98 2.15 -13.23
C LEU A 97 -16.73 1.99 -14.72
N LEU A 98 -15.52 1.56 -15.09
CA LEU A 98 -15.13 1.24 -16.44
C LEU A 98 -15.46 -0.22 -16.74
N GLN A 99 -16.40 -0.48 -17.64
CA GLN A 99 -16.64 -1.81 -18.18
C GLN A 99 -15.60 -2.07 -19.26
N VAL A 100 -14.70 -3.02 -19.00
CA VAL A 100 -13.54 -3.34 -19.88
C VAL A 100 -13.85 -4.42 -20.90
N ASP A 101 -14.84 -5.26 -20.59
CA ASP A 101 -15.40 -6.27 -21.50
C ASP A 101 -16.90 -6.49 -21.20
N THR A 102 -17.51 -7.52 -21.79
CA THR A 102 -18.96 -7.78 -21.64
C THR A 102 -19.39 -8.10 -20.21
N SER A 103 -18.48 -8.55 -19.35
CA SER A 103 -18.78 -9.05 -18.01
C SER A 103 -17.95 -8.43 -16.90
N ALA A 104 -16.86 -7.72 -17.22
CA ALA A 104 -15.92 -7.24 -16.19
C ALA A 104 -15.78 -5.72 -16.15
N GLY A 105 -15.59 -5.20 -14.92
CA GLY A 105 -15.44 -3.78 -14.67
C GLY A 105 -14.45 -3.44 -13.55
N ILE A 106 -13.82 -2.26 -13.67
CA ILE A 106 -12.89 -1.71 -12.69
C ILE A 106 -13.25 -0.28 -12.31
N LEU A 107 -13.05 0.07 -11.04
CA LEU A 107 -13.17 1.46 -10.58
C LEU A 107 -12.01 2.30 -11.12
N VAL A 108 -12.31 3.49 -11.62
CA VAL A 108 -11.35 4.45 -12.17
C VAL A 108 -11.55 5.81 -11.53
N VAL A 109 -10.51 6.31 -10.87
CA VAL A 109 -10.44 7.70 -10.41
C VAL A 109 -10.10 8.56 -11.62
N ARG A 110 -11.04 9.39 -12.06
CA ARG A 110 -10.92 10.19 -13.28
C ARG A 110 -10.34 11.59 -13.03
N GLY A 111 -10.59 12.16 -11.85
CA GLY A 111 -10.15 13.50 -11.49
C GLY A 111 -10.96 14.09 -10.33
N LEU A 112 -11.09 15.39 -10.27
CA LEU A 112 -11.84 16.09 -9.23
C LEU A 112 -13.34 16.07 -9.53
N TRP A 113 -14.16 15.84 -8.49
CA TRP A 113 -15.62 15.90 -8.59
C TRP A 113 -16.14 17.27 -9.03
N SER A 114 -15.49 18.35 -8.60
CA SER A 114 -15.85 19.72 -8.97
C SER A 114 -15.80 19.95 -10.49
N GLU A 115 -14.85 19.34 -11.18
CA GLU A 115 -14.75 19.40 -12.64
C GLU A 115 -15.88 18.60 -13.31
N ARG A 116 -16.27 17.46 -12.72
CA ARG A 116 -17.39 16.65 -13.22
C ARG A 116 -18.70 17.42 -13.18
N LEU A 117 -18.92 18.22 -12.12
CA LEU A 117 -20.14 19.06 -12.01
C LEU A 117 -20.13 20.23 -12.97
N GLN A 118 -18.98 20.77 -13.32
CA GLN A 118 -18.84 21.88 -14.28
C GLN A 118 -18.97 21.42 -15.73
N GLU A 119 -18.55 20.21 -16.05
CA GLU A 119 -18.57 19.63 -17.38
C GLU A 119 -19.36 18.30 -17.44
N PRO A 120 -20.69 18.34 -17.30
CA PRO A 120 -21.52 17.12 -17.32
C PRO A 120 -21.46 16.35 -18.64
N GLN A 121 -20.94 16.97 -19.71
CA GLN A 121 -20.82 16.40 -21.06
C GLN A 121 -19.58 15.51 -21.25
N LEU A 122 -18.71 15.34 -20.24
CA LEU A 122 -17.66 14.34 -20.27
C LEU A 122 -18.32 12.96 -20.28
N ALA A 123 -18.87 12.67 -21.45
CA ALA A 123 -19.87 11.67 -21.66
C ALA A 123 -19.37 10.26 -21.38
N MET A 124 -20.16 9.52 -20.61
CA MET A 124 -19.96 8.10 -20.39
C MET A 124 -20.27 7.23 -21.62
N SER A 125 -20.74 7.84 -22.73
CA SER A 125 -21.20 7.11 -23.92
C SER A 125 -20.11 6.69 -24.90
N ASN A 126 -18.90 7.27 -24.79
CA ASN A 126 -17.82 6.99 -25.71
C ASN A 126 -16.87 5.89 -25.15
N ARG A 127 -16.37 5.07 -26.06
CA ARG A 127 -15.28 4.15 -25.70
C ARG A 127 -14.05 4.96 -25.34
N VAL A 128 -13.47 4.63 -24.19
CA VAL A 128 -12.30 5.29 -23.63
C VAL A 128 -11.12 4.35 -23.67
N GLU A 129 -9.96 4.85 -24.09
CA GLU A 129 -8.66 4.26 -23.87
C GLU A 129 -8.04 4.95 -22.66
N LEU A 130 -7.76 4.17 -21.63
CA LEU A 130 -7.27 4.63 -20.33
C LEU A 130 -5.81 4.21 -20.16
N ALA A 131 -4.98 5.16 -19.73
CA ALA A 131 -3.69 4.87 -19.10
C ALA A 131 -3.73 5.39 -17.66
N GLY A 132 -3.13 4.64 -16.73
CA GLY A 132 -3.17 5.02 -15.33
C GLY A 132 -2.30 4.14 -14.45
N ILE A 133 -2.48 4.29 -13.13
CA ILE A 133 -1.76 3.52 -12.11
C ILE A 133 -2.76 2.64 -11.37
N LEU A 134 -2.53 1.33 -11.42
CA LEU A 134 -3.31 0.35 -10.67
C LEU A 134 -2.98 0.44 -9.19
N ARG A 135 -4.01 0.49 -8.35
CA ARG A 135 -3.88 0.58 -6.89
C ARG A 135 -4.75 -0.46 -6.21
N ALA A 136 -4.24 -1.03 -5.14
CA ALA A 136 -5.04 -1.87 -4.25
C ALA A 136 -6.16 -1.05 -3.59
N HIS A 137 -7.27 -1.70 -3.29
CA HIS A 137 -8.43 -1.09 -2.65
C HIS A 137 -8.07 -0.38 -1.32
N GLN A 138 -8.89 0.60 -0.94
CA GLN A 138 -8.81 1.26 0.36
C GLN A 138 -9.47 0.39 1.42
N SER A 139 -8.89 0.34 2.62
CA SER A 139 -9.44 -0.40 3.77
C SER A 139 -10.29 0.45 4.70
N GLU A 140 -10.20 1.78 4.60
CA GLU A 140 -10.86 2.72 5.52
C GLU A 140 -11.93 3.54 4.81
N ASP A 141 -13.11 3.62 5.40
CA ASP A 141 -14.18 4.49 4.93
C ASP A 141 -13.82 5.96 5.20
N ARG A 142 -14.05 6.81 4.20
CA ARG A 142 -13.84 8.28 4.29
C ARG A 142 -15.14 9.06 4.33
N ALA A 143 -16.26 8.38 4.10
CA ALA A 143 -17.61 8.91 4.15
C ALA A 143 -18.61 7.80 4.40
N LEU A 144 -19.89 8.12 4.50
CA LEU A 144 -20.97 7.15 4.48
C LEU A 144 -21.36 6.83 3.02
N ASN A 145 -21.65 5.58 2.74
CA ASN A 145 -22.25 5.17 1.46
C ASN A 145 -23.65 5.77 1.32
N SER A 146 -23.93 6.32 0.16
CA SER A 146 -25.26 6.82 -0.22
C SER A 146 -25.42 6.75 -1.74
N PRO A 147 -26.61 6.91 -2.29
CA PRO A 147 -26.79 6.88 -3.75
C PRO A 147 -25.83 7.85 -4.47
N GLY A 148 -25.01 7.32 -5.37
CA GLY A 148 -23.98 8.07 -6.09
C GLY A 148 -22.73 8.46 -5.28
N VAL A 149 -22.62 8.05 -4.01
CA VAL A 149 -21.46 8.32 -3.15
C VAL A 149 -20.89 7.01 -2.63
N ILE A 150 -19.59 6.81 -2.79
CA ILE A 150 -18.86 5.66 -2.25
C ILE A 150 -17.99 6.07 -1.07
N SER A 151 -18.00 5.25 0.00
CA SER A 151 -17.25 5.54 1.24
C SER A 151 -15.75 5.42 1.05
N ARG A 152 -15.31 4.53 0.17
CA ARG A 152 -13.90 4.22 -0.12
C ARG A 152 -13.74 3.70 -1.54
N LEU A 153 -12.49 3.72 -2.03
CA LEU A 153 -12.12 3.17 -3.34
C LEU A 153 -11.92 1.65 -3.23
N ASP A 154 -13.02 0.93 -3.29
CA ASP A 154 -13.10 -0.52 -3.13
C ASP A 154 -14.29 -1.05 -3.92
N SER A 155 -14.06 -2.04 -4.78
CA SER A 155 -15.12 -2.66 -5.57
C SER A 155 -16.23 -3.28 -4.74
N SER A 156 -15.93 -3.69 -3.50
CA SER A 156 -16.92 -4.29 -2.58
C SER A 156 -18.07 -3.34 -2.24
N VAL A 157 -17.84 -2.01 -2.24
CA VAL A 157 -18.90 -1.03 -1.92
C VAL A 157 -19.90 -0.82 -3.04
N ILE A 158 -19.58 -1.29 -4.26
CA ILE A 158 -20.46 -1.17 -5.44
C ILE A 158 -20.94 -2.51 -5.99
N VAL A 159 -20.53 -3.63 -5.40
CA VAL A 159 -20.87 -4.99 -5.90
C VAL A 159 -22.37 -5.21 -6.06
N SER A 160 -23.20 -4.58 -5.23
CA SER A 160 -24.67 -4.69 -5.31
C SER A 160 -25.30 -3.74 -6.34
N LEU A 161 -24.51 -2.86 -6.95
CA LEU A 161 -24.98 -1.84 -7.89
C LEU A 161 -24.73 -2.22 -9.35
N THR A 162 -24.12 -3.36 -9.61
CA THR A 162 -23.75 -3.80 -10.96
C THR A 162 -23.76 -5.33 -11.06
N ASP A 163 -24.05 -5.85 -12.25
CA ASP A 163 -23.95 -7.27 -12.57
C ASP A 163 -22.55 -7.67 -13.12
N LEU A 164 -21.62 -6.69 -13.20
CA LEU A 164 -20.27 -6.94 -13.69
C LEU A 164 -19.43 -7.66 -12.66
N ASP A 165 -18.54 -8.51 -13.14
CA ASP A 165 -17.46 -9.08 -12.36
C ASP A 165 -16.40 -8.02 -12.09
N LEU A 166 -16.23 -7.64 -10.85
CA LEU A 166 -15.36 -6.52 -10.50
C LEU A 166 -13.92 -6.98 -10.29
N TYR A 167 -12.98 -6.21 -10.86
CA TYR A 167 -11.57 -6.30 -10.48
C TYR A 167 -11.38 -5.77 -9.05
N ASP A 168 -10.49 -6.41 -8.29
CA ASP A 168 -10.03 -5.85 -7.00
C ASP A 168 -9.10 -4.66 -7.24
N GLY A 169 -9.27 -3.62 -6.43
CA GLY A 169 -8.53 -2.37 -6.57
C GLY A 169 -9.19 -1.37 -7.51
N TYR A 170 -8.42 -0.37 -7.91
CA TYR A 170 -8.86 0.72 -8.78
C TYR A 170 -7.70 1.30 -9.59
N VAL A 171 -8.01 1.99 -10.68
CA VAL A 171 -7.02 2.71 -11.49
C VAL A 171 -7.14 4.21 -11.24
N ILE A 172 -6.02 4.89 -11.02
CA ILE A 172 -5.95 6.36 -11.07
C ILE A 172 -5.55 6.75 -12.48
N ALA A 173 -6.46 7.39 -13.20
CA ALA A 173 -6.25 7.80 -14.57
C ALA A 173 -5.15 8.87 -14.68
N SER A 174 -4.15 8.61 -15.48
CA SER A 174 -3.16 9.61 -15.91
C SER A 174 -3.54 10.21 -17.25
N ASP A 175 -4.18 9.42 -18.12
CA ASP A 175 -4.61 9.83 -19.45
C ASP A 175 -5.89 9.08 -19.83
N GLU A 176 -6.79 9.77 -20.51
CA GLU A 176 -8.02 9.20 -21.08
C GLU A 176 -8.17 9.73 -22.50
N LYS A 177 -8.31 8.83 -23.48
CA LYS A 177 -8.51 9.15 -24.89
C LYS A 177 -9.85 8.61 -25.34
N VAL A 178 -10.55 9.42 -26.07
CA VAL A 178 -11.77 9.07 -26.84
C VAL A 178 -11.51 9.28 -28.31
N ARG A 179 -12.44 8.85 -29.15
CA ARG A 179 -12.29 9.00 -30.60
C ARG A 179 -12.03 10.46 -31.03
N GLU A 180 -12.60 11.41 -30.33
CA GLU A 180 -12.49 12.85 -30.60
C GLU A 180 -11.20 13.48 -30.09
N GLY A 181 -10.43 12.79 -29.27
CA GLY A 181 -9.17 13.29 -28.71
C GLY A 181 -8.92 12.91 -27.23
N VAL A 182 -8.01 13.61 -26.60
CA VAL A 182 -7.68 13.44 -25.19
C VAL A 182 -8.69 14.19 -24.32
N ILE A 183 -9.12 13.59 -23.23
CA ILE A 183 -9.98 14.24 -22.23
C ILE A 183 -9.09 15.07 -21.29
N GLU A 184 -9.07 16.37 -21.52
CA GLU A 184 -8.32 17.32 -20.69
C GLU A 184 -9.05 17.54 -19.37
N ARG A 185 -8.36 17.27 -18.26
CA ARG A 185 -8.84 17.53 -16.89
C ARG A 185 -7.73 17.42 -15.88
N THR A 186 -7.92 17.98 -14.69
CA THR A 186 -6.98 17.84 -13.59
C THR A 186 -6.92 16.39 -13.12
N ARG A 187 -5.75 15.76 -13.29
CA ARG A 187 -5.51 14.41 -12.83
C ARG A 187 -5.10 14.38 -11.37
N VAL A 188 -5.57 13.39 -10.68
CA VAL A 188 -5.20 13.15 -9.28
C VAL A 188 -3.87 12.43 -9.24
N THR A 189 -2.90 12.98 -8.52
CA THR A 189 -1.66 12.27 -8.22
C THR A 189 -1.92 11.25 -7.11
N PRO A 190 -1.52 9.98 -7.28
CA PRO A 190 -1.69 9.00 -6.22
C PRO A 190 -0.91 9.42 -4.97
N GLU A 191 -1.51 9.20 -3.80
CA GLU A 191 -0.77 9.28 -2.55
C GLU A 191 0.40 8.31 -2.64
N LEU A 192 1.62 8.85 -2.64
CA LEU A 192 2.80 8.02 -2.49
C LEU A 192 2.61 7.34 -1.13
N ARG A 193 2.54 6.02 -1.13
CA ARG A 193 2.67 5.28 0.13
C ARG A 193 4.07 5.59 0.65
N THR A 194 4.20 6.74 1.32
CA THR A 194 5.34 6.94 2.21
C THR A 194 5.21 5.81 3.20
N ALA A 195 6.09 4.85 3.05
CA ALA A 195 6.22 3.81 4.03
C ALA A 195 6.45 4.55 5.34
N ARG A 196 5.39 4.75 6.13
CA ARG A 196 5.53 5.20 7.51
C ARG A 196 6.58 4.28 8.08
N ILE A 197 7.62 4.84 8.69
CA ILE A 197 8.56 4.01 9.44
C ILE A 197 7.68 3.20 10.38
N PRO A 198 7.44 1.91 10.12
CA PRO A 198 6.44 1.18 10.89
C PRO A 198 6.87 1.26 12.34
N GLY A 199 5.93 1.33 13.27
CA GLY A 199 6.24 1.20 14.69
C GLY A 199 7.13 -0.01 14.96
N PHE A 200 7.02 -1.03 14.12
CA PHE A 200 7.91 -2.20 14.07
C PHE A 200 9.40 -1.88 13.91
N TYR A 201 9.81 -0.85 13.17
CA TYR A 201 11.22 -0.45 13.08
C TYR A 201 11.78 -0.08 14.47
N TRP A 202 11.09 0.81 15.16
CA TRP A 202 11.48 1.25 16.50
C TRP A 202 11.38 0.12 17.53
N GLN A 203 10.41 -0.78 17.36
CA GLN A 203 10.28 -1.98 18.17
C GLN A 203 11.51 -2.89 18.00
N HIS A 204 11.95 -3.17 16.78
CA HIS A 204 13.17 -3.95 16.55
C HIS A 204 14.41 -3.29 17.14
N ILE A 205 14.57 -1.97 16.98
CA ILE A 205 15.69 -1.23 17.59
C ILE A 205 15.65 -1.31 19.12
N SER A 206 14.48 -1.19 19.73
CA SER A 206 14.32 -1.34 21.18
C SER A 206 14.74 -2.73 21.65
N TYR A 207 14.37 -3.78 20.92
CA TYR A 207 14.80 -5.14 21.23
C TYR A 207 16.31 -5.35 21.06
N VAL A 208 16.98 -4.72 20.11
CA VAL A 208 18.45 -4.74 20.03
C VAL A 208 19.06 -4.27 21.34
N VAL A 209 18.59 -3.11 21.83
CA VAL A 209 19.08 -2.53 23.09
C VAL A 209 18.83 -3.49 24.27
N VAL A 210 17.63 -4.05 24.36
CA VAL A 210 17.26 -4.99 25.43
C VAL A 210 18.17 -6.24 25.42
N TRP A 211 18.35 -6.87 24.26
CA TRP A 211 19.17 -8.08 24.15
C TRP A 211 20.64 -7.84 24.51
N TRP A 212 21.22 -6.74 24.04
CA TRP A 212 22.61 -6.42 24.35
C TRP A 212 22.80 -6.00 25.81
N LEU A 213 21.82 -5.33 26.40
CA LEU A 213 21.82 -5.01 27.82
C LEU A 213 21.75 -6.29 28.65
N MET A 214 20.92 -7.27 28.28
CA MET A 214 20.87 -8.58 28.93
C MET A 214 22.21 -9.31 28.83
N ALA A 215 22.87 -9.28 27.66
CA ALA A 215 24.20 -9.83 27.49
C ALA A 215 25.22 -9.18 28.46
N ALA A 216 25.20 -7.85 28.58
CA ALA A 216 26.04 -7.09 29.47
C ALA A 216 25.80 -7.43 30.96
N VAL A 217 24.53 -7.57 31.38
CA VAL A 217 24.15 -7.97 32.72
C VAL A 217 24.69 -9.38 33.05
N VAL A 218 24.53 -10.33 32.12
CA VAL A 218 25.02 -11.70 32.30
C VAL A 218 26.55 -11.72 32.44
N LEU A 219 27.28 -10.92 31.63
CA LEU A 219 28.74 -10.80 31.76
C LEU A 219 29.18 -10.14 33.09
N TYR A 220 28.38 -9.23 33.62
CA TYR A 220 28.67 -8.53 34.85
C TYR A 220 28.43 -9.40 36.12
N LEU A 221 27.50 -10.34 36.07
CA LEU A 221 27.11 -11.18 37.20
C LEU A 221 28.29 -11.86 37.93
N PRO A 222 29.26 -12.51 37.26
CA PRO A 222 30.42 -13.13 37.95
C PRO A 222 31.31 -12.12 38.67
N ILE A 223 31.44 -10.91 38.08
CA ILE A 223 32.24 -9.82 38.68
C ILE A 223 31.56 -9.31 39.94
N TYR A 224 30.27 -9.09 39.88
CA TYR A 224 29.47 -8.67 41.05
C TYR A 224 29.52 -9.69 42.17
N ARG A 225 29.32 -10.99 41.90
CA ARG A 225 29.38 -12.05 42.88
C ARG A 225 30.72 -12.12 43.58
N ARG A 226 31.83 -11.89 42.87
CA ARG A 226 33.19 -11.86 43.48
C ARG A 226 33.38 -10.67 44.43
N ARG A 227 32.79 -9.49 44.10
CA ARG A 227 32.88 -8.29 44.95
C ARG A 227 32.07 -8.41 46.24
N VAL A 228 30.94 -9.11 46.19
CA VAL A 228 30.09 -9.33 47.39
C VAL A 228 30.59 -10.45 48.28
N ALA A 229 31.41 -11.38 47.77
CA ALA A 229 31.98 -12.50 48.53
C ALA A 229 33.39 -12.20 49.10
N ALA A 230 33.95 -11.04 48.81
CA ALA A 230 35.21 -10.53 49.38
C ALA A 230 34.95 -9.54 50.49
#